data_8024cea9ec86c86e08434f21d166886f
#
_entry.id   8024cea9ec86c86e08434f21d166886f
#
_cell.length_a   1.000
_cell.length_b   1.000
_cell.length_c   1.000
_cell.angle_alpha   90.00
_cell.angle_beta   90.00
_cell.angle_gamma   90.00
#
_symmetry.space_group_name_H-M   'P 1'
#
loop_
_entity.id
_entity.type
_entity.pdbx_description
1 polymer ?
#
loop_
_entity_poly.entity_id
_entity_poly.type
_entity_poly.pdbx_seq_one_letter_code
_entity_poly.pdbx_strand_id
1 'polypeptide(L)'
;MIANTETPPRMDPLGTTLLDGRQRWQDFAMIAADLLFETDLAGQVTFLAPDHVLGWPAADLLGNAADALVIERNATGDTLDRFRFAVLSECRRVWLRNAAGGTVCMAVSSRPMLDQWGQRAGTRGVGVDVTAQEQRDVIAAVAVRRADVLDHTMNQMRQELTAPRMIQAVLEAIMHELGAQGAAVLDLATAPLDEPPPLPWPVLHQAGEDPLPIQADALAMLQGQDDAVTVDKTPQGYAMLACPAATRFGDRAGLVVWRAAGGRAWNTDDNTLLTSVTGLIRIVLEHQSIQRELARQARTDPLTGLLNRRAFMDEAGRRIDRLDREALPGTLLFVDLDRLKALNDRLGHEAGDAALVLAAELLRRTVRPTDLIARLGSDEFALWLDGSDEMTAAERAEGLRTGYPRALSHLTPGEEPGMTMSIGIACRRPGDAETLDSLLQRANQAMYEVKRAGRGHWRVSHAGPML
;
A
#
# COMPACT_ATOMS: atom_id res chain seq x y z
N MET A 1 -71.45 -38.10 61.89
CA MET A 1 -70.70 -37.83 60.64
C MET A 1 -69.25 -38.04 60.99
N ILE A 2 -68.73 -39.22 60.69
CA ILE A 2 -67.34 -39.59 60.94
C ILE A 2 -66.58 -39.37 59.65
N ALA A 3 -65.64 -38.41 59.63
CA ALA A 3 -64.80 -38.17 58.50
C ALA A 3 -63.70 -39.23 58.38
N ASN A 4 -63.75 -40.03 57.33
CA ASN A 4 -62.63 -40.91 56.94
C ASN A 4 -61.41 -40.09 56.49
N THR A 5 -60.38 -40.06 57.27
CA THR A 5 -59.06 -39.63 56.91
C THR A 5 -58.30 -40.84 56.35
N GLU A 6 -58.30 -40.96 55.02
CA GLU A 6 -57.36 -41.84 54.32
C GLU A 6 -55.96 -41.35 54.52
N THR A 7 -55.13 -42.14 55.16
CA THR A 7 -53.66 -41.90 55.29
C THR A 7 -53.02 -42.17 53.93
N PRO A 8 -52.23 -41.28 53.37
CA PRO A 8 -51.54 -41.55 52.13
C PRO A 8 -50.56 -42.74 52.31
N PRO A 9 -50.32 -43.52 51.26
CA PRO A 9 -49.44 -44.67 51.31
C PRO A 9 -48.02 -44.21 51.71
N ARG A 10 -47.46 -44.90 52.73
CA ARG A 10 -46.06 -44.70 53.14
C ARG A 10 -45.15 -45.08 51.95
N MET A 11 -44.57 -44.15 51.31
CA MET A 11 -43.48 -44.38 50.37
C MET A 11 -42.28 -44.90 51.11
N ASP A 12 -41.66 -45.98 50.60
CA ASP A 12 -40.46 -46.59 51.15
C ASP A 12 -39.32 -45.56 51.15
N PRO A 13 -38.77 -45.18 52.32
CA PRO A 13 -37.76 -44.15 52.43
C PRO A 13 -36.49 -44.46 51.63
N LEU A 14 -36.13 -45.73 51.42
CA LEU A 14 -35.01 -46.18 50.66
C LEU A 14 -35.21 -45.98 49.12
N GLY A 15 -36.41 -46.28 48.64
CA GLY A 15 -36.80 -46.09 47.25
C GLY A 15 -36.81 -44.61 46.84
N THR A 16 -37.35 -43.77 47.75
CA THR A 16 -37.37 -42.30 47.51
C THR A 16 -35.94 -41.69 47.48
N THR A 17 -35.08 -42.19 48.41
CA THR A 17 -33.67 -41.69 48.46
C THR A 17 -32.87 -42.13 47.23
N LEU A 18 -33.07 -43.34 46.72
CA LEU A 18 -32.39 -43.82 45.48
C LEU A 18 -32.87 -43.11 44.24
N LEU A 19 -34.19 -42.86 44.10
CA LEU A 19 -34.77 -42.11 43.01
C LEU A 19 -34.28 -40.63 43.01
N ASP A 20 -34.27 -40.00 44.18
CA ASP A 20 -33.78 -38.63 44.37
C ASP A 20 -32.27 -38.50 44.03
N GLY A 21 -31.47 -39.51 44.44
CA GLY A 21 -30.05 -39.61 44.11
C GLY A 21 -29.83 -39.75 42.62
N ARG A 22 -30.57 -40.60 41.90
CA ARG A 22 -30.47 -40.81 40.46
C ARG A 22 -30.86 -39.55 39.68
N GLN A 23 -31.93 -38.89 40.10
CA GLN A 23 -32.41 -37.67 39.47
C GLN A 23 -31.41 -36.52 39.64
N ARG A 24 -30.84 -36.35 40.82
CA ARG A 24 -29.76 -35.34 41.03
C ARG A 24 -28.55 -35.58 40.16
N TRP A 25 -28.08 -36.81 40.02
CA TRP A 25 -26.94 -37.10 39.14
C TRP A 25 -27.24 -36.82 37.65
N GLN A 26 -28.46 -37.10 37.23
CA GLN A 26 -28.93 -36.83 35.90
C GLN A 26 -28.99 -35.33 35.62
N ASP A 27 -29.52 -34.57 36.58
CA ASP A 27 -29.57 -33.10 36.50
C ASP A 27 -28.15 -32.47 36.43
N PHE A 28 -27.22 -32.95 37.28
CA PHE A 28 -25.83 -32.50 37.22
C PHE A 28 -25.16 -32.81 35.89
N ALA A 29 -25.37 -33.99 35.36
CA ALA A 29 -24.80 -34.39 34.07
C ALA A 29 -25.35 -33.54 32.91
N MET A 30 -26.66 -33.24 32.93
CA MET A 30 -27.32 -32.40 31.92
C MET A 30 -26.93 -30.91 32.00
N ILE A 31 -26.54 -30.42 33.19
CA ILE A 31 -25.99 -29.07 33.35
C ILE A 31 -24.55 -29.00 32.82
N ALA A 32 -23.79 -30.09 32.94
CA ALA A 32 -22.36 -30.12 32.63
C ALA A 32 -22.05 -30.49 31.17
N ALA A 33 -23.01 -31.04 30.42
CA ALA A 33 -22.78 -31.53 29.06
C ALA A 33 -24.04 -31.40 28.18
N ASP A 34 -23.83 -31.16 26.90
CA ASP A 34 -24.90 -31.05 25.89
C ASP A 34 -25.30 -32.40 25.31
N LEU A 35 -24.48 -33.43 25.53
CA LEU A 35 -24.70 -34.81 25.09
C LEU A 35 -24.26 -35.78 26.16
N LEU A 36 -25.15 -36.69 26.53
CA LEU A 36 -24.86 -37.91 27.32
C LEU A 36 -25.13 -39.13 26.44
N PHE A 37 -24.22 -40.08 26.41
CA PHE A 37 -24.38 -41.26 25.56
C PHE A 37 -23.83 -42.52 26.20
N GLU A 38 -24.44 -43.65 25.83
CA GLU A 38 -23.89 -45.00 26.05
C GLU A 38 -23.91 -45.75 24.72
N THR A 39 -22.86 -46.51 24.48
CA THR A 39 -22.80 -47.45 23.36
C THR A 39 -22.49 -48.88 23.88
N ASP A 40 -22.91 -49.89 23.13
CA ASP A 40 -22.45 -51.25 23.32
C ASP A 40 -21.00 -51.44 22.79
N LEU A 41 -20.51 -52.68 22.84
CA LEU A 41 -19.18 -53.04 22.35
C LEU A 41 -19.02 -52.87 20.82
N ALA A 42 -20.12 -52.91 20.09
CA ALA A 42 -20.15 -52.72 18.64
C ALA A 42 -20.22 -51.21 18.26
N GLY A 43 -20.39 -50.32 19.24
CA GLY A 43 -20.55 -48.87 19.02
C GLY A 43 -21.97 -48.45 18.65
N GLN A 44 -22.97 -49.32 18.88
CA GLN A 44 -24.37 -48.97 18.72
C GLN A 44 -24.86 -48.20 19.94
N VAL A 45 -25.62 -47.13 19.69
CA VAL A 45 -26.17 -46.26 20.73
C VAL A 45 -27.20 -47.00 21.55
N THR A 46 -26.97 -47.13 22.85
CA THR A 46 -27.90 -47.78 23.82
C THR A 46 -28.63 -46.78 24.71
N PHE A 47 -28.07 -45.59 24.88
CA PHE A 47 -28.66 -44.49 25.62
C PHE A 47 -28.20 -43.15 25.05
N LEU A 48 -29.12 -42.18 24.99
CA LEU A 48 -28.86 -40.78 24.67
C LEU A 48 -29.69 -39.85 25.54
N ALA A 49 -29.12 -38.72 25.92
CA ALA A 49 -29.81 -37.58 26.51
C ALA A 49 -29.10 -36.27 26.06
N PRO A 50 -29.87 -35.19 25.93
CA PRO A 50 -31.31 -35.01 26.08
C PRO A 50 -32.15 -35.72 25.01
N ASP A 51 -33.46 -35.55 25.05
CA ASP A 51 -34.41 -36.17 24.10
C ASP A 51 -34.16 -35.76 22.63
N HIS A 52 -33.51 -34.63 22.43
CA HIS A 52 -33.03 -34.16 21.11
C HIS A 52 -31.52 -33.90 21.18
N VAL A 53 -30.79 -34.61 20.36
CA VAL A 53 -29.32 -34.51 20.25
C VAL A 53 -28.96 -34.08 18.86
N LEU A 54 -28.20 -32.97 18.73
CA LEU A 54 -27.80 -32.41 17.43
C LEU A 54 -28.99 -32.15 16.49
N GLY A 55 -30.16 -31.84 17.02
CA GLY A 55 -31.41 -31.66 16.26
C GLY A 55 -32.12 -32.98 15.88
N TRP A 56 -31.55 -34.14 16.16
CA TRP A 56 -32.20 -35.45 15.98
C TRP A 56 -33.00 -35.85 17.22
N PRO A 57 -34.20 -36.42 17.11
CA PRO A 57 -34.81 -37.12 18.22
C PRO A 57 -33.91 -38.27 18.71
N ALA A 58 -33.65 -38.35 19.98
CA ALA A 58 -32.79 -39.41 20.53
C ALA A 58 -33.26 -40.81 20.14
N ALA A 59 -34.59 -41.00 20.06
CA ALA A 59 -35.23 -42.29 19.69
C ALA A 59 -34.82 -42.74 18.28
N ASP A 60 -34.54 -41.82 17.34
CA ASP A 60 -34.15 -42.15 15.97
C ASP A 60 -32.68 -42.59 15.86
N LEU A 61 -31.89 -42.30 16.89
CA LEU A 61 -30.46 -42.64 16.95
C LEU A 61 -30.20 -43.90 17.77
N LEU A 62 -31.14 -44.33 18.61
CA LEU A 62 -31.00 -45.55 19.40
C LEU A 62 -30.90 -46.78 18.49
N GLY A 63 -29.97 -47.68 18.81
CA GLY A 63 -29.71 -48.91 18.06
C GLY A 63 -28.89 -48.67 16.77
N ASN A 64 -28.60 -47.42 16.39
CA ASN A 64 -27.76 -47.09 15.24
C ASN A 64 -26.29 -46.94 15.67
N ALA A 65 -25.39 -47.08 14.69
CA ALA A 65 -23.98 -46.88 14.93
C ALA A 65 -23.71 -45.37 15.19
N ALA A 66 -23.18 -45.01 16.33
CA ALA A 66 -22.84 -43.63 16.71
C ALA A 66 -21.83 -42.99 15.73
N ASP A 67 -20.93 -43.82 15.21
CA ASP A 67 -19.89 -43.39 14.23
C ASP A 67 -20.50 -42.87 12.91
N ALA A 68 -21.76 -43.18 12.57
CA ALA A 68 -22.43 -42.68 11.38
C ALA A 68 -22.63 -41.14 11.39
N LEU A 69 -22.61 -40.53 12.58
CA LEU A 69 -22.70 -39.07 12.71
C LEU A 69 -21.34 -38.37 12.59
N VAL A 70 -20.23 -39.14 12.66
CA VAL A 70 -18.88 -38.58 12.62
C VAL A 70 -18.53 -38.14 11.19
N ILE A 71 -18.00 -36.96 11.08
CA ILE A 71 -17.53 -36.41 9.81
C ILE A 71 -16.03 -36.72 9.68
N GLU A 72 -15.65 -37.46 8.66
CA GLU A 72 -14.25 -37.81 8.36
C GLU A 72 -13.49 -36.75 7.53
N ARG A 73 -14.20 -35.79 6.93
CA ARG A 73 -13.64 -34.68 6.18
C ARG A 73 -14.34 -33.38 6.51
N ASN A 74 -13.54 -32.30 6.63
CA ASN A 74 -14.10 -30.95 6.79
C ASN A 74 -14.68 -30.42 5.47
N ALA A 75 -15.25 -29.23 5.48
CA ALA A 75 -15.82 -28.57 4.30
C ALA A 75 -14.77 -28.27 3.21
N THR A 76 -13.48 -28.21 3.58
CA THR A 76 -12.34 -28.00 2.65
C THR A 76 -11.80 -29.32 2.08
N GLY A 77 -12.34 -30.47 2.51
CA GLY A 77 -11.95 -31.80 2.02
C GLY A 77 -10.76 -32.42 2.74
N ASP A 78 -10.22 -31.78 3.79
CA ASP A 78 -9.14 -32.32 4.61
C ASP A 78 -9.64 -33.50 5.45
N THR A 79 -8.81 -34.53 5.56
CA THR A 79 -9.14 -35.72 6.35
C THR A 79 -9.01 -35.39 7.83
N LEU A 80 -10.11 -35.52 8.56
CA LEU A 80 -10.12 -35.42 10.03
C LEU A 80 -9.69 -36.75 10.65
N ASP A 81 -9.11 -36.67 11.85
CA ASP A 81 -8.75 -37.87 12.62
C ASP A 81 -9.97 -38.77 12.83
N ARG A 82 -9.85 -40.04 12.47
CA ARG A 82 -10.93 -41.01 12.72
C ARG A 82 -11.25 -41.12 14.21
N PHE A 83 -12.49 -40.81 14.56
CA PHE A 83 -13.03 -40.99 15.89
C PHE A 83 -14.02 -42.15 15.88
N ARG A 84 -14.01 -42.96 16.96
CA ARG A 84 -14.99 -43.98 17.17
C ARG A 84 -15.56 -43.89 18.60
N PHE A 85 -16.85 -43.79 18.72
CA PHE A 85 -17.54 -43.71 20.01
C PHE A 85 -17.27 -44.91 20.90
N ALA A 86 -16.99 -46.09 20.35
CA ALA A 86 -16.60 -47.27 21.09
C ALA A 86 -15.20 -47.22 21.71
N VAL A 87 -14.37 -46.21 21.34
CA VAL A 87 -13.01 -46.02 21.86
C VAL A 87 -13.03 -45.01 22.99
N LEU A 88 -12.28 -45.31 24.07
CA LEU A 88 -12.16 -44.40 25.21
C LEU A 88 -11.42 -43.11 24.79
N SER A 89 -11.95 -41.99 25.23
CA SER A 89 -11.36 -40.67 24.91
C SER A 89 -11.44 -39.73 26.12
N GLU A 90 -10.48 -38.81 26.19
CA GLU A 90 -10.47 -37.70 27.13
C GLU A 90 -10.48 -36.38 26.38
N CYS A 91 -11.59 -35.63 26.47
CA CYS A 91 -11.79 -34.30 25.89
C CYS A 91 -11.37 -34.20 24.41
N ARG A 92 -11.68 -35.21 23.60
CA ARG A 92 -11.34 -35.24 22.18
C ARG A 92 -12.37 -34.44 21.38
N ARG A 93 -11.92 -33.52 20.54
CA ARG A 93 -12.78 -32.77 19.61
C ARG A 93 -13.19 -33.65 18.44
N VAL A 94 -14.49 -33.72 18.16
CA VAL A 94 -15.10 -34.55 17.13
C VAL A 94 -16.13 -33.75 16.38
N TRP A 95 -16.07 -33.78 15.06
CA TRP A 95 -17.05 -33.12 14.20
C TRP A 95 -18.19 -34.08 13.89
N LEU A 96 -19.41 -33.68 14.25
CA LEU A 96 -20.63 -34.45 14.07
C LEU A 96 -21.58 -33.72 13.11
N ARG A 97 -22.36 -34.49 12.36
CA ARG A 97 -23.43 -33.98 11.51
C ARG A 97 -24.69 -33.75 12.33
N ASN A 98 -25.30 -32.58 12.20
CA ASN A 98 -26.61 -32.30 12.80
C ASN A 98 -27.77 -32.64 11.83
N ALA A 99 -29.02 -32.63 12.34
CA ALA A 99 -30.23 -32.94 11.56
C ALA A 99 -30.50 -31.97 10.41
N ALA A 100 -30.01 -30.72 10.48
CA ALA A 100 -30.15 -29.72 9.43
C ALA A 100 -29.06 -29.83 8.31
N GLY A 101 -28.20 -30.87 8.37
CA GLY A 101 -27.11 -31.09 7.43
C GLY A 101 -25.85 -30.23 7.71
N GLY A 102 -25.85 -29.42 8.76
CA GLY A 102 -24.69 -28.69 9.25
C GLY A 102 -23.76 -29.56 10.11
N THR A 103 -22.66 -28.92 10.59
CA THR A 103 -21.63 -29.57 11.39
C THR A 103 -21.53 -28.93 12.77
N VAL A 104 -21.30 -29.76 13.81
CA VAL A 104 -21.12 -29.36 15.19
C VAL A 104 -19.83 -30.00 15.74
N CYS A 105 -19.00 -29.22 16.38
CA CYS A 105 -17.80 -29.71 17.06
C CYS A 105 -18.09 -30.04 18.50
N MET A 106 -17.99 -31.32 18.88
CA MET A 106 -18.21 -31.79 20.23
C MET A 106 -16.89 -32.18 20.90
N ALA A 107 -16.64 -31.67 22.10
CA ALA A 107 -15.60 -32.19 22.99
C ALA A 107 -16.12 -33.42 23.72
N VAL A 108 -15.66 -34.60 23.33
CA VAL A 108 -16.16 -35.88 23.81
C VAL A 108 -15.20 -36.50 24.82
N SER A 109 -15.73 -36.87 25.98
CA SER A 109 -15.01 -37.65 26.99
C SER A 109 -15.80 -38.94 27.30
N SER A 110 -15.10 -40.08 27.39
CA SER A 110 -15.73 -41.37 27.58
C SER A 110 -14.96 -42.30 28.51
N ARG A 111 -15.72 -43.18 29.18
CA ARG A 111 -15.22 -44.19 30.11
C ARG A 111 -15.84 -45.55 29.77
N PRO A 112 -15.20 -46.69 30.15
CA PRO A 112 -15.78 -48.02 29.94
C PRO A 112 -16.97 -48.21 30.84
N MET A 113 -18.01 -48.82 30.32
CA MET A 113 -19.08 -49.46 31.13
C MET A 113 -18.66 -50.88 31.46
N LEU A 114 -18.81 -51.27 32.71
CA LEU A 114 -18.52 -52.62 33.19
C LEU A 114 -19.81 -53.34 33.53
N ASP A 115 -19.87 -54.65 33.25
CA ASP A 115 -20.95 -55.52 33.65
C ASP A 115 -20.80 -55.95 35.13
N GLN A 116 -21.69 -56.79 35.57
CA GLN A 116 -21.70 -57.31 36.97
C GLN A 116 -20.48 -58.20 37.29
N TRP A 117 -19.74 -58.66 36.29
CA TRP A 117 -18.51 -59.43 36.44
C TRP A 117 -17.25 -58.60 36.23
N GLY A 118 -17.38 -57.26 36.08
CA GLY A 118 -16.25 -56.35 35.86
C GLY A 118 -15.69 -56.39 34.47
N GLN A 119 -16.37 -57.04 33.52
CA GLN A 119 -15.96 -57.03 32.10
C GLN A 119 -16.55 -55.80 31.36
N ARG A 120 -15.86 -55.34 30.35
CA ARG A 120 -16.34 -54.21 29.55
C ARG A 120 -17.63 -54.62 28.81
N ALA A 121 -18.70 -53.86 29.02
CA ALA A 121 -20.00 -54.03 28.37
C ALA A 121 -20.28 -52.97 27.29
N GLY A 122 -19.50 -51.90 27.28
CA GLY A 122 -19.70 -50.79 26.35
C GLY A 122 -18.89 -49.57 26.75
N THR A 123 -19.33 -48.43 26.27
CA THR A 123 -18.72 -47.12 26.55
C THR A 123 -19.80 -46.13 26.99
N ARG A 124 -19.52 -45.36 28.02
CA ARG A 124 -20.34 -44.23 28.47
C ARG A 124 -19.55 -42.96 28.37
N GLY A 125 -20.19 -41.89 27.88
CA GLY A 125 -19.50 -40.61 27.72
C GLY A 125 -20.41 -39.40 27.76
N VAL A 126 -19.74 -38.26 27.74
CA VAL A 126 -20.36 -36.95 27.69
C VAL A 126 -19.73 -36.16 26.51
N GLY A 127 -20.52 -35.28 25.94
CA GLY A 127 -20.07 -34.32 24.90
C GLY A 127 -20.50 -32.91 25.25
N VAL A 128 -19.62 -31.97 25.04
CA VAL A 128 -19.89 -30.52 25.18
C VAL A 128 -19.77 -29.90 23.82
N ASP A 129 -20.73 -29.07 23.40
CA ASP A 129 -20.66 -28.30 22.15
C ASP A 129 -19.64 -27.19 22.28
N VAL A 130 -18.55 -27.34 21.56
CA VAL A 130 -17.45 -26.36 21.48
C VAL A 130 -17.37 -25.69 20.13
N THR A 131 -18.43 -25.78 19.32
CA THR A 131 -18.44 -25.23 17.92
C THR A 131 -18.09 -23.75 17.89
N ALA A 132 -18.72 -22.96 18.76
CA ALA A 132 -18.46 -21.53 18.85
C ALA A 132 -17.03 -21.19 19.33
N GLN A 133 -16.48 -22.04 20.19
CA GLN A 133 -15.11 -21.92 20.66
C GLN A 133 -14.11 -22.27 19.55
N GLU A 134 -14.34 -23.40 18.87
CA GLU A 134 -13.49 -23.84 17.75
C GLU A 134 -13.45 -22.81 16.65
N GLN A 135 -14.60 -22.24 16.29
CA GLN A 135 -14.67 -21.15 15.31
C GLN A 135 -13.87 -19.93 15.76
N ARG A 136 -13.96 -19.54 17.04
CA ARG A 136 -13.16 -18.41 17.56
C ARG A 136 -11.67 -18.73 17.57
N ASP A 137 -11.30 -19.95 17.97
CA ASP A 137 -9.90 -20.39 18.00
C ASP A 137 -9.29 -20.37 16.58
N VAL A 138 -10.03 -20.83 15.56
CA VAL A 138 -9.62 -20.78 14.15
C VAL A 138 -9.47 -19.32 13.67
N ILE A 139 -10.45 -18.46 13.95
CA ILE A 139 -10.40 -17.05 13.58
C ILE A 139 -9.19 -16.37 14.28
N ALA A 140 -8.97 -16.65 15.55
CA ALA A 140 -7.86 -16.11 16.30
C ALA A 140 -6.52 -16.60 15.75
N ALA A 141 -6.37 -17.87 15.42
CA ALA A 141 -5.15 -18.43 14.83
C ALA A 141 -4.82 -17.77 13.47
N VAL A 142 -5.83 -17.58 12.62
CA VAL A 142 -5.68 -16.87 11.34
C VAL A 142 -5.27 -15.42 11.56
N ALA A 143 -5.89 -14.73 12.54
CA ALA A 143 -5.55 -13.34 12.85
C ALA A 143 -4.11 -13.21 13.39
N VAL A 144 -3.67 -14.13 14.26
CA VAL A 144 -2.28 -14.17 14.77
C VAL A 144 -1.30 -14.40 13.62
N ARG A 145 -1.54 -15.42 12.79
CA ARG A 145 -0.67 -15.69 11.64
C ARG A 145 -0.54 -14.48 10.72
N ARG A 146 -1.65 -13.80 10.44
CA ARG A 146 -1.64 -12.57 9.62
C ARG A 146 -0.83 -11.45 10.28
N ALA A 147 -0.98 -11.27 11.60
CA ALA A 147 -0.22 -10.29 12.34
C ALA A 147 1.30 -10.59 12.29
N ASP A 148 1.69 -11.85 12.43
CA ASP A 148 3.09 -12.28 12.34
C ASP A 148 3.68 -12.00 10.95
N VAL A 149 2.93 -12.28 9.88
CA VAL A 149 3.36 -11.99 8.49
C VAL A 149 3.54 -10.49 8.28
N LEU A 150 2.58 -9.68 8.74
CA LEU A 150 2.66 -8.23 8.62
C LEU A 150 3.83 -7.66 9.44
N ASP A 151 4.05 -8.14 10.67
CA ASP A 151 5.16 -7.71 11.50
C ASP A 151 6.51 -8.07 10.86
N HIS A 152 6.63 -9.30 10.35
CA HIS A 152 7.82 -9.73 9.61
C HIS A 152 8.09 -8.83 8.39
N THR A 153 7.06 -8.59 7.57
CA THR A 153 7.14 -7.71 6.39
C THR A 153 7.53 -6.29 6.78
N MET A 154 6.93 -5.74 7.83
CA MET A 154 7.27 -4.41 8.35
C MET A 154 8.71 -4.34 8.87
N ASN A 155 9.20 -5.39 9.53
CA ASN A 155 10.56 -5.44 10.05
C ASN A 155 11.58 -5.50 8.90
N GLN A 156 11.33 -6.28 7.85
CA GLN A 156 12.16 -6.28 6.65
C GLN A 156 12.17 -4.90 5.97
N MET A 157 10.99 -4.29 5.81
CA MET A 157 10.86 -2.95 5.23
C MET A 157 11.66 -1.90 6.04
N ARG A 158 11.62 -1.95 7.39
CA ARG A 158 12.34 -1.01 8.26
C ARG A 158 13.86 -1.11 8.18
N GLN A 159 14.39 -2.23 7.76
CA GLN A 159 15.85 -2.43 7.57
C GLN A 159 16.34 -1.74 6.29
N GLU A 160 15.45 -1.39 5.39
CA GLU A 160 15.77 -0.76 4.14
C GLU A 160 15.77 0.77 4.26
N LEU A 161 16.80 1.41 3.68
CA LEU A 161 17.00 2.86 3.78
C LEU A 161 16.29 3.65 2.68
N THR A 162 15.88 2.99 1.62
CA THR A 162 15.27 3.65 0.45
C THR A 162 13.91 3.06 0.13
N ALA A 163 12.97 3.91 -0.25
CA ALA A 163 11.61 3.49 -0.58
C ALA A 163 11.53 2.41 -1.68
N PRO A 164 12.35 2.43 -2.77
CA PRO A 164 12.36 1.34 -3.74
C PRO A 164 12.72 -0.03 -3.13
N ARG A 165 13.70 -0.07 -2.22
CA ARG A 165 14.08 -1.30 -1.54
C ARG A 165 13.03 -1.74 -0.51
N MET A 166 12.37 -0.79 0.16
CA MET A 166 11.25 -1.09 1.05
C MET A 166 10.12 -1.79 0.29
N ILE A 167 9.73 -1.28 -0.88
CA ILE A 167 8.69 -1.90 -1.70
C ILE A 167 9.16 -3.27 -2.21
N GLN A 168 10.41 -3.40 -2.62
CA GLN A 168 10.97 -4.68 -3.07
C GLN A 168 10.89 -5.75 -1.98
N ALA A 169 11.30 -5.42 -0.74
CA ALA A 169 11.21 -6.33 0.40
C ALA A 169 9.76 -6.75 0.70
N VAL A 170 8.82 -5.82 0.60
CA VAL A 170 7.39 -6.10 0.77
C VAL A 170 6.88 -7.05 -0.32
N LEU A 171 7.26 -6.85 -1.59
CA LEU A 171 6.85 -7.73 -2.70
C LEU A 171 7.41 -9.14 -2.54
N GLU A 172 8.66 -9.29 -2.14
CA GLU A 172 9.28 -10.59 -1.89
C GLU A 172 8.62 -11.33 -0.73
N ALA A 173 8.31 -10.62 0.36
CA ALA A 173 7.62 -11.19 1.51
C ALA A 173 6.21 -11.67 1.15
N ILE A 174 5.40 -10.83 0.50
CA ILE A 174 4.02 -11.21 0.13
C ILE A 174 3.99 -12.34 -0.90
N MET A 175 4.91 -12.33 -1.85
CA MET A 175 5.06 -13.40 -2.84
C MET A 175 5.33 -14.74 -2.16
N HIS A 176 6.24 -14.77 -1.19
CA HIS A 176 6.58 -15.98 -0.43
C HIS A 176 5.39 -16.49 0.38
N GLU A 177 4.75 -15.62 1.16
CA GLU A 177 3.63 -15.97 2.05
C GLU A 177 2.39 -16.45 1.28
N LEU A 178 2.11 -15.82 0.16
CA LEU A 178 1.00 -16.22 -0.70
C LEU A 178 1.34 -17.43 -1.58
N GLY A 179 2.61 -17.88 -1.65
CA GLY A 179 3.04 -18.90 -2.59
C GLY A 179 2.80 -18.48 -4.04
N ALA A 180 3.04 -17.21 -4.33
CA ALA A 180 2.87 -16.62 -5.64
C ALA A 180 4.14 -16.77 -6.48
N GLN A 181 4.00 -16.79 -7.80
CA GLN A 181 5.12 -16.82 -8.73
C GLN A 181 5.69 -15.44 -8.99
N GLY A 182 4.87 -14.42 -8.84
CA GLY A 182 5.31 -13.05 -8.96
C GLY A 182 4.36 -12.07 -8.28
N ALA A 183 4.91 -10.88 -8.02
CA ALA A 183 4.23 -9.73 -7.50
C ALA A 183 4.75 -8.47 -8.19
N ALA A 184 3.88 -7.52 -8.53
CA ALA A 184 4.27 -6.28 -9.17
C ALA A 184 3.43 -5.09 -8.71
N VAL A 185 4.05 -3.91 -8.69
CA VAL A 185 3.36 -2.62 -8.56
C VAL A 185 3.36 -1.95 -9.92
N LEU A 186 2.17 -1.78 -10.49
CA LEU A 186 1.94 -1.15 -11.79
C LEU A 186 1.67 0.34 -11.60
N ASP A 187 2.16 1.18 -12.53
CA ASP A 187 1.83 2.60 -12.58
C ASP A 187 0.46 2.78 -13.27
N LEU A 188 -0.50 3.38 -12.59
CA LEU A 188 -1.83 3.66 -13.12
C LEU A 188 -2.05 5.15 -13.43
N ALA A 189 -1.06 6.02 -13.18
CA ALA A 189 -1.21 7.46 -13.36
C ALA A 189 -1.40 7.87 -14.82
N THR A 190 -0.83 7.11 -15.75
CA THR A 190 -0.85 7.36 -17.19
C THR A 190 -1.84 6.46 -17.95
N ALA A 191 -2.60 5.60 -17.24
CA ALA A 191 -3.51 4.68 -17.88
C ALA A 191 -4.69 5.42 -18.55
N PRO A 192 -4.85 5.35 -19.88
CA PRO A 192 -6.02 5.90 -20.54
C PRO A 192 -7.26 5.12 -20.08
N LEU A 193 -8.35 5.85 -19.81
CA LEU A 193 -9.61 5.24 -19.34
C LEU A 193 -10.41 4.57 -20.47
N ASP A 194 -10.17 4.97 -21.74
CA ASP A 194 -11.01 4.62 -22.89
C ASP A 194 -10.32 3.76 -23.96
N GLU A 195 -9.00 3.50 -23.84
CA GLU A 195 -8.25 2.67 -24.80
C GLU A 195 -7.41 1.63 -24.09
N PRO A 196 -7.20 0.42 -24.66
CA PRO A 196 -6.29 -0.55 -24.11
C PRO A 196 -4.88 0.05 -24.06
N PRO A 197 -4.21 0.01 -22.90
CA PRO A 197 -2.90 0.61 -22.75
C PRO A 197 -1.85 -0.10 -23.62
N PRO A 198 -0.88 0.65 -24.17
CA PRO A 198 0.23 0.05 -24.92
C PRO A 198 1.06 -0.86 -24.00
N LEU A 199 1.36 -2.07 -24.45
CA LEU A 199 2.25 -2.99 -23.74
C LEU A 199 3.68 -2.88 -24.29
N PRO A 200 4.73 -3.03 -23.47
CA PRO A 200 4.70 -3.28 -22.01
C PRO A 200 4.31 -2.03 -21.21
N TRP A 201 3.51 -2.23 -20.18
CA TRP A 201 3.09 -1.15 -19.28
C TRP A 201 4.18 -0.82 -18.25
N PRO A 202 4.29 0.44 -17.78
CA PRO A 202 5.26 0.79 -16.76
C PRO A 202 5.05 0.02 -15.45
N VAL A 203 6.08 -0.73 -15.07
CA VAL A 203 6.17 -1.44 -13.80
C VAL A 203 7.06 -0.63 -12.88
N LEU A 204 6.49 -0.18 -11.74
CA LEU A 204 7.25 0.57 -10.75
C LEU A 204 8.21 -0.34 -9.98
N HIS A 205 7.72 -1.51 -9.56
CA HIS A 205 8.47 -2.53 -8.83
C HIS A 205 7.95 -3.91 -9.16
N GLN A 206 8.82 -4.92 -9.14
CA GLN A 206 8.43 -6.32 -9.33
C GLN A 206 9.32 -7.28 -8.53
N ALA A 207 8.76 -8.43 -8.17
CA ALA A 207 9.46 -9.56 -7.58
C ALA A 207 8.98 -10.86 -8.25
N GLY A 208 9.86 -11.84 -8.39
CA GLY A 208 9.56 -13.12 -9.06
C GLY A 208 9.53 -13.03 -10.57
N GLU A 209 8.57 -13.71 -11.20
CA GLU A 209 8.45 -13.78 -12.66
C GLU A 209 8.03 -12.44 -13.30
N ASP A 210 8.31 -12.31 -14.60
CA ASP A 210 7.94 -11.12 -15.37
C ASP A 210 6.41 -10.96 -15.43
N PRO A 211 5.83 -9.78 -15.09
CA PRO A 211 4.39 -9.53 -15.14
C PRO A 211 3.84 -9.40 -16.59
N LEU A 212 4.68 -9.33 -17.62
CA LEU A 212 4.24 -9.06 -18.99
C LEU A 212 3.07 -9.94 -19.45
N PRO A 213 3.03 -11.26 -19.18
CA PRO A 213 1.93 -12.12 -19.60
C PRO A 213 0.58 -11.78 -18.98
N ILE A 214 0.56 -11.09 -17.83
CA ILE A 214 -0.66 -10.79 -17.07
C ILE A 214 -0.99 -9.30 -17.03
N GLN A 215 -0.14 -8.44 -17.60
CA GLN A 215 -0.28 -6.97 -17.47
C GLN A 215 -1.62 -6.44 -17.99
N ALA A 216 -2.07 -6.91 -19.15
CA ALA A 216 -3.33 -6.43 -19.73
C ALA A 216 -4.54 -6.75 -18.84
N ASP A 217 -4.61 -8.01 -18.36
CA ASP A 217 -5.69 -8.45 -17.48
C ASP A 217 -5.61 -7.75 -16.12
N ALA A 218 -4.41 -7.59 -15.57
CA ALA A 218 -4.19 -6.88 -14.31
C ALA A 218 -4.63 -5.40 -14.38
N LEU A 219 -4.31 -4.71 -15.48
CA LEU A 219 -4.74 -3.33 -15.69
C LEU A 219 -6.25 -3.23 -15.81
N ALA A 220 -6.90 -4.14 -16.56
CA ALA A 220 -8.36 -4.19 -16.66
C ALA A 220 -9.02 -4.40 -15.29
N MET A 221 -8.45 -5.25 -14.43
CA MET A 221 -8.94 -5.47 -13.06
C MET A 221 -8.79 -4.23 -12.17
N LEU A 222 -7.72 -3.45 -12.34
CA LEU A 222 -7.41 -2.29 -11.51
C LEU A 222 -8.12 -1.00 -11.98
N GLN A 223 -8.57 -0.96 -13.23
CA GLN A 223 -9.31 0.19 -13.77
C GLN A 223 -10.74 0.23 -13.21
N GLY A 224 -11.15 1.37 -12.67
CA GLY A 224 -12.51 1.59 -12.18
C GLY A 224 -12.85 0.94 -10.85
N GLN A 225 -11.88 0.43 -10.13
CA GLN A 225 -12.04 -0.12 -8.78
C GLN A 225 -11.53 0.88 -7.74
N ASP A 226 -12.30 1.10 -6.71
CA ASP A 226 -11.84 1.69 -5.46
C ASP A 226 -11.28 0.55 -4.59
N ASP A 227 -10.47 0.79 -3.64
CA ASP A 227 -9.74 -0.06 -2.67
C ASP A 227 -10.12 -1.57 -2.51
N ALA A 228 -10.87 -2.15 -3.42
CA ALA A 228 -11.33 -3.53 -3.36
C ALA A 228 -10.34 -4.50 -4.02
N VAL A 229 -10.10 -5.63 -3.36
CA VAL A 229 -9.32 -6.74 -3.94
C VAL A 229 -10.18 -7.46 -4.97
N THR A 230 -9.66 -7.60 -6.18
CA THR A 230 -10.32 -8.33 -7.26
C THR A 230 -9.65 -9.70 -7.44
N VAL A 231 -10.45 -10.72 -7.73
CA VAL A 231 -9.97 -12.09 -8.00
C VAL A 231 -10.44 -12.50 -9.37
N ASP A 232 -9.52 -12.91 -10.25
CA ASP A 232 -9.85 -13.36 -11.60
C ASP A 232 -8.84 -14.40 -12.11
N LYS A 233 -9.14 -14.95 -13.26
CA LYS A 233 -8.24 -15.86 -14.00
C LYS A 233 -8.05 -15.34 -15.41
N THR A 234 -6.79 -15.25 -15.83
CA THR A 234 -6.46 -14.92 -17.21
C THR A 234 -6.89 -16.02 -18.20
N PRO A 235 -7.00 -15.71 -19.49
CA PRO A 235 -7.21 -16.72 -20.53
C PRO A 235 -6.12 -17.81 -20.54
N GLN A 236 -4.91 -17.48 -20.09
CA GLN A 236 -3.79 -18.42 -19.94
C GLN A 236 -3.87 -19.25 -18.66
N GLY A 237 -4.89 -19.00 -17.81
CA GLY A 237 -5.15 -19.74 -16.59
C GLY A 237 -4.43 -19.23 -15.34
N TYR A 238 -3.71 -18.12 -15.40
CA TYR A 238 -3.14 -17.50 -14.20
C TYR A 238 -4.25 -17.06 -13.24
N ALA A 239 -4.08 -17.39 -11.98
CA ALA A 239 -4.94 -16.86 -10.92
C ALA A 239 -4.28 -15.59 -10.36
N MET A 240 -5.02 -14.47 -10.35
CA MET A 240 -4.51 -13.17 -9.92
C MET A 240 -5.31 -12.59 -8.75
N LEU A 241 -4.62 -11.85 -7.90
CA LEU A 241 -5.21 -10.87 -6.97
C LEU A 241 -4.67 -9.49 -7.33
N ALA A 242 -5.55 -8.51 -7.42
CA ALA A 242 -5.16 -7.14 -7.70
C ALA A 242 -5.85 -6.20 -6.71
N CYS A 243 -5.12 -5.21 -6.22
CA CYS A 243 -5.62 -4.21 -5.30
C CYS A 243 -5.07 -2.83 -5.68
N PRO A 244 -5.92 -1.83 -5.95
CA PRO A 244 -5.47 -0.49 -6.26
C PRO A 244 -4.84 0.19 -5.03
N ALA A 245 -3.79 0.96 -5.27
CA ALA A 245 -3.05 1.72 -4.27
C ALA A 245 -3.04 3.20 -4.67
N ALA A 246 -4.16 3.88 -4.50
CA ALA A 246 -4.24 5.32 -4.74
C ALA A 246 -3.71 6.08 -3.53
N THR A 247 -2.81 7.06 -3.78
CA THR A 247 -2.31 7.96 -2.73
C THR A 247 -3.15 9.23 -2.69
N ARG A 248 -3.17 9.90 -1.54
CA ARG A 248 -3.83 11.22 -1.39
C ARG A 248 -3.15 12.34 -2.19
N PHE A 249 -1.98 12.10 -2.78
CA PHE A 249 -1.25 13.06 -3.61
C PHE A 249 -1.52 12.89 -5.11
N GLY A 250 -2.44 11.99 -5.48
CA GLY A 250 -2.84 11.76 -6.85
C GLY A 250 -2.02 10.68 -7.57
N ASP A 251 -1.02 10.10 -6.93
CA ASP A 251 -0.32 8.95 -7.50
C ASP A 251 -1.27 7.75 -7.49
N ARG A 252 -1.43 7.11 -8.62
CA ARG A 252 -2.25 5.91 -8.79
C ARG A 252 -1.35 4.74 -9.13
N ALA A 253 -1.36 3.73 -8.31
CA ALA A 253 -0.64 2.47 -8.53
C ALA A 253 -1.57 1.28 -8.24
N GLY A 254 -1.17 0.09 -8.64
CA GLY A 254 -1.90 -1.13 -8.33
C GLY A 254 -0.93 -2.25 -7.98
N LEU A 255 -1.18 -2.94 -6.86
CA LEU A 255 -0.49 -4.17 -6.51
C LEU A 255 -1.19 -5.35 -7.18
N VAL A 256 -0.45 -6.16 -7.89
CA VAL A 256 -0.91 -7.43 -8.46
C VAL A 256 0.00 -8.56 -8.02
N VAL A 257 -0.61 -9.71 -7.71
CA VAL A 257 0.08 -10.95 -7.34
C VAL A 257 -0.54 -12.09 -8.15
N TRP A 258 0.27 -13.01 -8.67
CA TRP A 258 -0.24 -14.08 -9.52
C TRP A 258 0.39 -15.44 -9.24
N ARG A 259 -0.38 -16.49 -9.57
CA ARG A 259 0.02 -17.89 -9.54
C ARG A 259 -0.18 -18.51 -10.92
N ALA A 260 0.64 -19.52 -11.28
CA ALA A 260 0.46 -20.26 -12.52
C ALA A 260 -0.86 -21.03 -12.59
N ALA A 261 -1.20 -21.42 -13.80
CA ALA A 261 -2.29 -22.32 -14.08
C ALA A 261 -2.19 -23.60 -13.24
N GLY A 262 -3.27 -23.96 -12.54
CA GLY A 262 -3.31 -25.15 -11.67
C GLY A 262 -2.82 -24.93 -10.24
N GLY A 263 -2.38 -23.74 -9.88
CA GLY A 263 -2.08 -23.37 -8.49
C GLY A 263 -3.31 -23.38 -7.57
N ARG A 264 -3.08 -23.36 -6.26
CA ARG A 264 -4.14 -23.23 -5.24
C ARG A 264 -5.01 -22.01 -5.54
N ALA A 265 -6.33 -22.14 -5.44
CA ALA A 265 -7.23 -20.99 -5.55
C ALA A 265 -6.97 -19.99 -4.42
N TRP A 266 -7.21 -18.71 -4.70
CA TRP A 266 -7.16 -17.65 -3.70
C TRP A 266 -8.29 -17.82 -2.70
N ASN A 267 -8.03 -17.50 -1.44
CA ASN A 267 -9.02 -17.54 -0.37
C ASN A 267 -9.20 -16.16 0.28
N THR A 268 -10.13 -16.06 1.22
CA THR A 268 -10.43 -14.81 1.93
C THR A 268 -9.24 -14.27 2.72
N ASP A 269 -8.39 -15.16 3.27
CA ASP A 269 -7.20 -14.75 4.02
C ASP A 269 -6.15 -14.17 3.10
N ASP A 270 -5.92 -14.75 1.92
CA ASP A 270 -5.04 -14.23 0.87
C ASP A 270 -5.49 -12.80 0.48
N ASN A 271 -6.80 -12.59 0.26
CA ASN A 271 -7.37 -11.28 -0.07
C ASN A 271 -7.13 -10.25 1.04
N THR A 272 -7.38 -10.63 2.29
CA THR A 272 -7.20 -9.75 3.45
C THR A 272 -5.73 -9.38 3.64
N LEU A 273 -4.82 -10.32 3.44
CA LEU A 273 -3.39 -10.09 3.52
C LEU A 273 -2.93 -9.13 2.42
N LEU A 274 -3.36 -9.35 1.16
CA LEU A 274 -3.03 -8.46 0.04
C LEU A 274 -3.51 -7.02 0.31
N THR A 275 -4.75 -6.85 0.79
CA THR A 275 -5.29 -5.53 1.14
C THR A 275 -4.43 -4.84 2.21
N SER A 276 -4.02 -5.59 3.24
CA SER A 276 -3.17 -5.06 4.32
C SER A 276 -1.80 -4.62 3.80
N VAL A 277 -1.18 -5.44 2.95
CA VAL A 277 0.12 -5.15 2.34
C VAL A 277 0.03 -3.99 1.35
N THR A 278 -1.05 -3.89 0.58
CA THR A 278 -1.31 -2.73 -0.29
C THR A 278 -1.35 -1.43 0.51
N GLY A 279 -1.92 -1.47 1.73
CA GLY A 279 -1.86 -0.35 2.67
C GLY A 279 -0.43 0.07 3.03
N LEU A 280 0.48 -0.89 3.26
CA LEU A 280 1.90 -0.60 3.51
C LEU A 280 2.59 0.03 2.30
N ILE A 281 2.37 -0.53 1.11
CA ILE A 281 2.90 0.02 -0.15
C ILE A 281 2.41 1.46 -0.36
N ARG A 282 1.12 1.72 -0.13
CA ARG A 282 0.55 3.07 -0.21
C ARG A 282 1.26 4.06 0.70
N ILE A 283 1.54 3.69 1.96
CA ILE A 283 2.29 4.53 2.91
C ILE A 283 3.69 4.85 2.37
N VAL A 284 4.40 3.87 1.80
CA VAL A 284 5.73 4.08 1.23
C VAL A 284 5.68 5.01 0.01
N LEU A 285 4.69 4.81 -0.88
CA LEU A 285 4.47 5.68 -2.05
C LEU A 285 4.13 7.12 -1.61
N GLU A 286 3.25 7.30 -0.63
CA GLU A 286 2.94 8.62 -0.07
C GLU A 286 4.18 9.31 0.52
N HIS A 287 4.98 8.57 1.26
CA HIS A 287 6.24 9.10 1.81
C HIS A 287 7.21 9.51 0.67
N GLN A 288 7.32 8.70 -0.39
CA GLN A 288 8.12 9.07 -1.58
C GLN A 288 7.62 10.36 -2.23
N SER A 289 6.30 10.52 -2.39
CA SER A 289 5.71 11.71 -3.00
C SER A 289 5.96 12.95 -2.15
N ILE A 290 5.83 12.83 -0.83
CA ILE A 290 6.21 13.92 0.10
C ILE A 290 7.69 14.27 -0.04
N GLN A 291 8.58 13.28 -0.07
CA GLN A 291 10.02 13.51 -0.20
C GLN A 291 10.38 14.18 -1.55
N ARG A 292 9.75 13.74 -2.65
CA ARG A 292 9.93 14.37 -3.96
C ARG A 292 9.45 15.82 -3.95
N GLU A 293 8.30 16.08 -3.36
CA GLU A 293 7.74 17.43 -3.27
C GLU A 293 8.60 18.34 -2.39
N LEU A 294 9.05 17.86 -1.23
CA LEU A 294 9.99 18.59 -0.37
C LEU A 294 11.32 18.87 -1.12
N ALA A 295 11.85 17.89 -1.85
CA ALA A 295 13.05 18.06 -2.64
C ALA A 295 12.83 19.08 -3.77
N ARG A 296 11.66 19.07 -4.42
CA ARG A 296 11.28 20.05 -5.43
C ARG A 296 11.18 21.46 -4.83
N GLN A 297 10.47 21.61 -3.72
CA GLN A 297 10.35 22.90 -3.01
C GLN A 297 11.69 23.41 -2.50
N ALA A 298 12.57 22.53 -2.05
CA ALA A 298 13.91 22.90 -1.62
C ALA A 298 14.81 23.33 -2.78
N ARG A 299 14.50 22.99 -4.04
CA ARG A 299 15.33 23.24 -5.22
C ARG A 299 14.73 24.24 -6.22
N THR A 300 13.41 24.47 -6.21
CA THR A 300 12.74 25.31 -7.19
C THR A 300 12.05 26.51 -6.55
N ASP A 301 11.89 27.59 -7.32
CA ASP A 301 11.03 28.72 -7.00
C ASP A 301 9.56 28.33 -7.23
N PRO A 302 8.65 28.52 -6.26
CA PRO A 302 7.27 28.05 -6.35
C PRO A 302 6.43 28.73 -7.42
N LEU A 303 6.74 30.00 -7.78
CA LEU A 303 5.99 30.75 -8.77
C LEU A 303 6.40 30.36 -10.19
N THR A 304 7.71 30.31 -10.45
CA THR A 304 8.23 30.14 -11.82
C THR A 304 8.62 28.70 -12.14
N GLY A 305 8.78 27.84 -11.12
CA GLY A 305 9.28 26.46 -11.27
C GLY A 305 10.73 26.37 -11.77
N LEU A 306 11.49 27.47 -11.80
CA LEU A 306 12.92 27.49 -12.08
C LEU A 306 13.71 27.04 -10.84
N LEU A 307 15.00 26.78 -10.99
CA LEU A 307 15.86 26.55 -9.83
C LEU A 307 15.79 27.78 -8.90
N ASN A 308 15.76 27.53 -7.60
CA ASN A 308 15.97 28.60 -6.63
C ASN A 308 17.48 28.92 -6.50
N ARG A 309 17.80 30.00 -5.80
CA ARG A 309 19.20 30.46 -5.62
C ARG A 309 20.12 29.34 -5.11
N ARG A 310 19.70 28.60 -4.08
CA ARG A 310 20.50 27.54 -3.47
C ARG A 310 20.81 26.42 -4.46
N ALA A 311 19.78 25.92 -5.13
CA ALA A 311 19.96 24.83 -6.10
C ALA A 311 20.79 25.26 -7.32
N PHE A 312 20.68 26.51 -7.72
CA PHE A 312 21.50 27.07 -8.79
C PHE A 312 22.97 27.11 -8.41
N MET A 313 23.31 27.62 -7.23
CA MET A 313 24.69 27.68 -6.73
C MET A 313 25.33 26.30 -6.66
N ASP A 314 24.61 25.35 -6.07
CA ASP A 314 25.07 23.96 -5.94
C ASP A 314 25.33 23.31 -7.32
N GLU A 315 24.43 23.54 -8.29
CA GLU A 315 24.52 22.90 -9.61
C GLU A 315 25.56 23.56 -10.50
N ALA A 316 25.58 24.89 -10.51
CA ALA A 316 26.58 25.67 -11.32
C ALA A 316 28.01 25.39 -10.82
N GLY A 317 28.21 25.25 -9.50
CA GLY A 317 29.52 24.86 -8.94
C GLY A 317 29.99 23.51 -9.48
N ARG A 318 29.15 22.49 -9.47
CA ARG A 318 29.48 21.17 -10.04
C ARG A 318 29.80 21.24 -11.54
N ARG A 319 29.11 22.09 -12.27
CA ARG A 319 29.34 22.26 -13.72
C ARG A 319 30.65 22.97 -14.00
N ILE A 320 31.03 23.95 -13.22
CA ILE A 320 32.34 24.62 -13.32
C ILE A 320 33.45 23.57 -13.16
N ASP A 321 33.40 22.72 -12.17
CA ASP A 321 34.40 21.66 -11.95
C ASP A 321 34.50 20.68 -13.14
N ARG A 322 33.37 20.41 -13.82
CA ARG A 322 33.33 19.58 -15.01
C ARG A 322 33.96 20.30 -16.20
N LEU A 323 33.53 21.55 -16.48
CA LEU A 323 33.99 22.32 -17.60
C LEU A 323 35.49 22.63 -17.54
N ASP A 324 36.04 22.78 -16.33
CA ASP A 324 37.49 22.91 -16.13
C ASP A 324 38.26 21.67 -16.57
N ARG A 325 37.75 20.48 -16.27
CA ARG A 325 38.35 19.23 -16.72
C ARG A 325 38.26 19.03 -18.25
N GLU A 326 37.19 19.52 -18.85
CA GLU A 326 36.93 19.43 -20.28
C GLU A 326 37.57 20.57 -21.07
N ALA A 327 38.20 21.53 -20.38
CA ALA A 327 38.77 22.76 -20.95
C ALA A 327 37.77 23.57 -21.75
N LEU A 328 36.50 23.65 -21.32
CA LEU A 328 35.42 24.38 -21.94
C LEU A 328 35.06 25.66 -21.15
N PRO A 329 34.67 26.75 -21.84
CA PRO A 329 34.20 27.95 -21.15
C PRO A 329 32.83 27.76 -20.54
N GLY A 330 32.46 28.67 -19.65
CA GLY A 330 31.10 28.77 -19.10
C GLY A 330 30.72 30.24 -18.96
N THR A 331 29.48 30.59 -19.30
CA THR A 331 29.04 31.98 -19.24
C THR A 331 27.80 32.14 -18.36
N LEU A 332 27.87 33.11 -17.46
CA LEU A 332 26.78 33.49 -16.57
C LEU A 332 26.08 34.74 -17.11
N LEU A 333 24.75 34.71 -17.23
CA LEU A 333 23.92 35.88 -17.41
C LEU A 333 23.17 36.17 -16.11
N PHE A 334 23.23 37.39 -15.63
CA PHE A 334 22.41 37.92 -14.57
C PHE A 334 21.35 38.82 -15.15
N VAL A 335 20.08 38.54 -14.95
CA VAL A 335 18.94 39.20 -15.58
C VAL A 335 18.04 39.80 -14.50
N ASP A 336 17.62 41.03 -14.70
CA ASP A 336 16.68 41.70 -13.83
C ASP A 336 15.53 42.31 -14.65
N LEU A 337 14.30 42.15 -14.12
CA LEU A 337 13.10 42.71 -14.73
C LEU A 337 12.91 44.17 -14.33
N ASP A 338 13.11 45.05 -15.26
CA ASP A 338 12.98 46.49 -15.04
C ASP A 338 11.52 46.87 -14.76
N ARG A 339 11.31 47.69 -13.74
CA ARG A 339 10.03 48.31 -13.37
C ARG A 339 8.93 47.32 -12.97
N LEU A 340 9.23 46.14 -12.46
CA LEU A 340 8.24 45.18 -11.95
C LEU A 340 7.37 45.81 -10.84
N LYS A 341 7.96 46.60 -9.95
CA LYS A 341 7.23 47.33 -8.93
C LYS A 341 6.18 48.27 -9.51
N ALA A 342 6.50 49.02 -10.54
CA ALA A 342 5.56 49.93 -11.20
C ALA A 342 4.40 49.18 -11.88
N LEU A 343 4.63 47.99 -12.41
CA LEU A 343 3.57 47.10 -12.90
C LEU A 343 2.66 46.65 -11.77
N ASN A 344 3.23 46.19 -10.65
CA ASN A 344 2.48 45.76 -9.47
C ASN A 344 1.63 46.89 -8.88
N ASP A 345 2.20 48.10 -8.76
CA ASP A 345 1.53 49.27 -8.23
C ASP A 345 0.34 49.70 -9.11
N ARG A 346 0.41 49.44 -10.44
CA ARG A 346 -0.59 49.84 -11.42
C ARG A 346 -1.67 48.76 -11.65
N LEU A 347 -1.29 47.50 -11.79
CA LEU A 347 -2.17 46.38 -12.20
C LEU A 347 -2.33 45.30 -11.16
N GLY A 348 -1.71 45.46 -9.99
CA GLY A 348 -1.77 44.46 -8.90
C GLY A 348 -0.71 43.38 -9.00
N HIS A 349 -0.53 42.65 -7.92
CA HIS A 349 0.50 41.60 -7.79
C HIS A 349 0.30 40.42 -8.75
N GLU A 350 -0.93 40.10 -9.11
CA GLU A 350 -1.22 39.04 -10.07
C GLU A 350 -0.62 39.31 -11.47
N ALA A 351 -0.64 40.60 -11.90
CA ALA A 351 -0.02 40.99 -13.16
C ALA A 351 1.51 40.88 -13.09
N GLY A 352 2.09 41.21 -11.94
CA GLY A 352 3.53 41.02 -11.74
C GLY A 352 3.93 39.55 -11.71
N ASP A 353 3.15 38.68 -11.05
CA ASP A 353 3.37 37.25 -11.05
C ASP A 353 3.28 36.66 -12.48
N ALA A 354 2.28 37.09 -13.24
CA ALA A 354 2.16 36.70 -14.66
C ALA A 354 3.38 37.15 -15.51
N ALA A 355 3.89 38.37 -15.27
CA ALA A 355 5.10 38.86 -15.92
C ALA A 355 6.35 38.06 -15.55
N LEU A 356 6.49 37.63 -14.31
CA LEU A 356 7.55 36.73 -13.81
C LEU A 356 7.48 35.34 -14.44
N VAL A 357 6.30 34.78 -14.55
CA VAL A 357 6.07 33.45 -15.19
C VAL A 357 6.41 33.54 -16.68
N LEU A 358 5.98 34.62 -17.36
CA LEU A 358 6.30 34.87 -18.77
C LEU A 358 7.81 35.01 -18.99
N ALA A 359 8.51 35.73 -18.11
CA ALA A 359 9.96 35.82 -18.13
C ALA A 359 10.62 34.44 -18.03
N ALA A 360 10.18 33.62 -17.08
CA ALA A 360 10.67 32.25 -16.88
C ALA A 360 10.46 31.37 -18.12
N GLU A 361 9.31 31.47 -18.77
CA GLU A 361 9.02 30.73 -20.02
C GLU A 361 9.94 31.18 -21.19
N LEU A 362 10.14 32.47 -21.32
CA LEU A 362 11.05 33.00 -22.35
C LEU A 362 12.49 32.55 -22.11
N LEU A 363 12.95 32.61 -20.87
CA LEU A 363 14.27 32.09 -20.45
C LEU A 363 14.43 30.61 -20.80
N ARG A 364 13.43 29.77 -20.53
CA ARG A 364 13.46 28.33 -20.87
C ARG A 364 13.58 28.09 -22.38
N ARG A 365 12.91 28.89 -23.20
CA ARG A 365 12.98 28.77 -24.68
C ARG A 365 14.32 29.24 -25.27
N THR A 366 15.04 30.07 -24.52
CA THR A 366 16.31 30.67 -24.97
C THR A 366 17.52 29.79 -24.71
N VAL A 367 17.40 28.82 -23.80
CA VAL A 367 18.51 27.95 -23.34
C VAL A 367 18.34 26.51 -23.81
N ARG A 368 19.44 25.75 -23.78
CA ARG A 368 19.47 24.33 -24.07
C ARG A 368 19.08 23.52 -22.80
N PRO A 369 18.64 22.27 -22.92
CA PRO A 369 18.39 21.40 -21.77
C PRO A 369 19.62 21.21 -20.85
N THR A 370 20.80 21.41 -21.36
CA THR A 370 22.07 21.34 -20.62
C THR A 370 22.40 22.60 -19.84
N ASP A 371 21.77 23.74 -20.13
CA ASP A 371 22.00 24.98 -19.42
C ASP A 371 21.20 25.05 -18.11
N LEU A 372 21.54 25.97 -17.19
CA LEU A 372 20.77 26.18 -15.96
C LEU A 372 20.02 27.49 -16.01
N ILE A 373 18.85 27.52 -15.42
CA ILE A 373 18.08 28.75 -15.22
C ILE A 373 17.57 28.76 -13.78
N ALA A 374 17.69 29.93 -13.13
CA ALA A 374 17.21 30.12 -11.79
C ALA A 374 16.54 31.45 -11.58
N ARG A 375 15.67 31.53 -10.58
CA ARG A 375 15.23 32.78 -9.98
C ARG A 375 15.99 32.98 -8.68
N LEU A 376 16.74 34.08 -8.60
CA LEU A 376 17.62 34.36 -7.45
C LEU A 376 17.02 35.33 -6.44
N GLY A 377 16.05 36.15 -6.87
CA GLY A 377 15.39 37.16 -6.05
C GLY A 377 13.95 37.43 -6.51
N SER A 378 13.40 38.59 -6.12
CA SER A 378 12.02 38.98 -6.48
C SER A 378 11.85 39.18 -8.01
N ASP A 379 12.81 39.83 -8.64
CA ASP A 379 12.85 40.22 -10.05
C ASP A 379 14.16 39.78 -10.76
N GLU A 380 15.01 39.01 -10.03
CA GLU A 380 16.33 38.61 -10.48
C GLU A 380 16.36 37.13 -10.94
N PHE A 381 16.96 36.92 -12.13
CA PHE A 381 17.18 35.61 -12.71
C PHE A 381 18.64 35.37 -13.03
N ALA A 382 19.08 34.14 -13.06
CA ALA A 382 20.41 33.74 -13.54
C ALA A 382 20.31 32.62 -14.55
N LEU A 383 21.16 32.68 -15.57
CA LEU A 383 21.37 31.62 -16.53
C LEU A 383 22.84 31.20 -16.50
N TRP A 384 23.07 29.90 -16.48
CA TRP A 384 24.41 29.33 -16.69
C TRP A 384 24.43 28.59 -18.02
N LEU A 385 25.28 29.01 -18.93
CA LEU A 385 25.41 28.46 -20.28
C LEU A 385 26.68 27.60 -20.37
N ASP A 386 26.50 26.28 -20.44
CA ASP A 386 27.57 25.30 -20.53
C ASP A 386 28.29 25.42 -21.90
N GLY A 387 29.63 25.47 -21.87
CA GLY A 387 30.45 25.51 -23.08
C GLY A 387 30.22 26.73 -23.98
N SER A 388 29.58 27.79 -23.45
CA SER A 388 29.25 28.99 -24.22
C SER A 388 30.25 30.12 -23.95
N ASP A 389 30.66 30.79 -25.04
CA ASP A 389 31.51 31.99 -25.03
C ASP A 389 30.70 33.29 -24.90
N GLU A 390 31.40 34.42 -24.86
CA GLU A 390 30.79 35.74 -24.76
C GLU A 390 29.89 36.08 -25.95
N MET A 391 30.23 35.67 -27.16
CA MET A 391 29.46 35.96 -28.37
C MET A 391 28.10 35.23 -28.32
N THR A 392 28.11 33.94 -28.04
CA THR A 392 26.89 33.12 -27.90
C THR A 392 26.00 33.67 -26.81
N ALA A 393 26.56 34.10 -25.68
CA ALA A 393 25.81 34.67 -24.58
C ALA A 393 25.19 36.02 -24.92
N ALA A 394 25.92 36.88 -25.65
CA ALA A 394 25.42 38.16 -26.13
C ALA A 394 24.27 38.03 -27.14
N GLU A 395 24.32 37.06 -28.05
CA GLU A 395 23.22 36.75 -28.96
C GLU A 395 21.95 36.34 -28.20
N ARG A 396 22.10 35.49 -27.17
CA ARG A 396 20.97 35.10 -26.32
C ARG A 396 20.39 36.25 -25.50
N ALA A 397 21.28 37.10 -24.95
CA ALA A 397 20.86 38.30 -24.22
C ALA A 397 20.09 39.28 -25.12
N GLU A 398 20.50 39.45 -26.36
CA GLU A 398 19.78 40.27 -27.36
C GLU A 398 18.41 39.68 -27.71
N GLY A 399 18.33 38.36 -27.86
CA GLY A 399 17.05 37.65 -28.03
C GLY A 399 16.09 37.87 -26.86
N LEU A 400 16.57 37.79 -25.60
CA LEU A 400 15.79 38.07 -24.41
C LEU A 400 15.33 39.52 -24.34
N ARG A 401 16.26 40.48 -24.60
CA ARG A 401 15.98 41.90 -24.58
C ARG A 401 14.85 42.29 -25.53
N THR A 402 14.85 41.73 -26.73
CA THR A 402 13.86 42.04 -27.77
C THR A 402 12.60 41.21 -27.65
N GLY A 403 12.70 39.99 -27.13
CA GLY A 403 11.60 39.02 -26.98
C GLY A 403 10.66 39.34 -25.83
N TYR A 404 11.19 39.77 -24.67
CA TYR A 404 10.39 39.97 -23.48
C TYR A 404 9.32 41.06 -23.60
N PRO A 405 9.64 42.30 -24.08
CA PRO A 405 8.60 43.31 -24.26
C PRO A 405 7.51 42.88 -25.27
N ARG A 406 7.89 42.14 -26.33
CA ARG A 406 6.92 41.58 -27.29
C ARG A 406 5.99 40.53 -26.65
N ALA A 407 6.54 39.64 -25.84
CA ALA A 407 5.75 38.66 -25.15
C ALA A 407 4.80 39.32 -24.14
N LEU A 408 5.26 40.31 -23.40
CA LEU A 408 4.49 41.03 -22.40
C LEU A 408 3.32 41.83 -23.02
N SER A 409 3.42 42.30 -24.26
CA SER A 409 2.33 43.02 -24.93
C SER A 409 1.05 42.23 -25.08
N HIS A 410 1.12 40.90 -25.05
CA HIS A 410 -0.05 40.01 -25.02
C HIS A 410 -0.79 39.99 -23.66
N LEU A 411 -0.07 40.30 -22.58
CA LEU A 411 -0.66 40.38 -21.23
C LEU A 411 -1.27 41.76 -20.95
N THR A 412 -0.85 42.81 -21.63
CA THR A 412 -1.30 44.18 -21.43
C THR A 412 -1.75 44.82 -22.76
N PRO A 413 -2.86 44.35 -23.40
CA PRO A 413 -3.31 44.86 -24.68
C PRO A 413 -3.66 46.34 -24.60
N GLY A 414 -3.11 47.15 -25.51
CA GLY A 414 -3.39 48.58 -25.61
C GLY A 414 -2.51 49.50 -24.77
N GLU A 415 -1.58 48.96 -24.02
CA GLU A 415 -0.59 49.74 -23.27
C GLU A 415 0.83 49.38 -23.75
N GLU A 416 1.73 50.37 -23.81
CA GLU A 416 3.15 50.08 -23.93
C GLU A 416 3.61 49.38 -22.63
N PRO A 417 4.05 48.12 -22.69
CA PRO A 417 4.63 47.49 -21.54
C PRO A 417 5.97 48.16 -21.23
N GLY A 418 5.97 49.08 -20.27
CA GLY A 418 7.20 49.79 -19.88
C GLY A 418 8.24 48.91 -19.19
N MET A 419 8.06 47.55 -19.25
CA MET A 419 8.96 46.55 -18.67
C MET A 419 9.96 46.04 -19.70
N THR A 420 11.20 46.02 -19.31
CA THR A 420 12.35 45.49 -20.11
C THR A 420 13.17 44.55 -19.23
N MET A 421 14.22 43.97 -19.77
CA MET A 421 15.24 43.23 -19.07
C MET A 421 16.57 43.94 -19.11
N SER A 422 17.21 44.13 -17.96
CA SER A 422 18.60 44.55 -17.82
C SER A 422 19.48 43.35 -17.59
N ILE A 423 20.50 43.10 -18.44
CA ILE A 423 21.26 41.86 -18.41
C ILE A 423 22.75 42.15 -18.28
N GLY A 424 23.41 41.50 -17.33
CA GLY A 424 24.86 41.47 -17.19
C GLY A 424 25.41 40.11 -17.56
N ILE A 425 26.49 40.07 -18.31
CA ILE A 425 27.13 38.85 -18.83
C ILE A 425 28.54 38.76 -18.25
N ALA A 426 28.91 37.61 -17.73
CA ALA A 426 30.26 37.32 -17.28
C ALA A 426 30.71 35.95 -17.80
N CYS A 427 31.73 35.94 -18.64
CA CYS A 427 32.32 34.70 -19.13
C CYS A 427 33.48 34.26 -18.23
N ARG A 428 33.56 32.96 -17.99
CA ARG A 428 34.66 32.28 -17.31
C ARG A 428 35.38 31.39 -18.31
N ARG A 429 36.70 31.50 -18.35
CA ARG A 429 37.55 30.65 -19.19
C ARG A 429 38.06 29.45 -18.43
N PRO A 430 38.36 28.33 -19.09
CA PRO A 430 38.93 27.16 -18.41
C PRO A 430 40.25 27.53 -17.70
N GLY A 431 40.38 27.07 -16.49
CA GLY A 431 41.56 27.34 -15.67
C GLY A 431 41.58 28.70 -14.95
N ASP A 432 40.55 29.54 -15.13
CA ASP A 432 40.38 30.74 -14.32
C ASP A 432 40.13 30.34 -12.86
N ALA A 433 40.91 30.90 -11.94
CA ALA A 433 40.73 30.66 -10.48
C ALA A 433 39.50 31.39 -9.92
N GLU A 434 38.63 31.92 -10.79
CA GLU A 434 37.45 32.67 -10.39
C GLU A 434 36.36 31.76 -9.78
N THR A 435 35.89 32.09 -8.59
CA THR A 435 34.79 31.37 -7.92
C THR A 435 33.43 31.73 -8.54
N LEU A 436 32.42 30.87 -8.39
CA LEU A 436 31.06 31.16 -8.85
C LEU A 436 30.49 32.43 -8.20
N ASP A 437 30.77 32.69 -6.93
CA ASP A 437 30.34 33.93 -6.28
C ASP A 437 30.96 35.20 -6.91
N SER A 438 32.25 35.15 -7.21
CA SER A 438 32.93 36.25 -7.93
C SER A 438 32.35 36.47 -9.32
N LEU A 439 32.08 35.37 -10.05
CA LEU A 439 31.47 35.43 -11.38
C LEU A 439 30.07 36.03 -11.34
N LEU A 440 29.25 35.64 -10.33
CA LEU A 440 27.93 36.20 -10.07
C LEU A 440 28.01 37.69 -9.75
N GLN A 441 28.93 38.09 -8.89
CA GLN A 441 29.14 39.48 -8.53
C GLN A 441 29.53 40.32 -9.76
N ARG A 442 30.40 39.81 -10.64
CA ARG A 442 30.82 40.44 -11.85
C ARG A 442 29.69 40.63 -12.88
N ALA A 443 28.86 39.59 -13.06
CA ALA A 443 27.67 39.64 -13.90
C ALA A 443 26.64 40.65 -13.34
N ASN A 444 26.39 40.61 -12.02
CA ASN A 444 25.48 41.54 -11.35
C ASN A 444 25.95 43.00 -11.48
N GLN A 445 27.25 43.24 -11.31
CA GLN A 445 27.81 44.59 -11.49
C GLN A 445 27.59 45.10 -12.94
N ALA A 446 27.80 44.27 -13.96
CA ALA A 446 27.53 44.62 -15.37
C ALA A 446 26.02 44.92 -15.57
N MET A 447 25.12 44.14 -14.99
CA MET A 447 23.67 44.40 -15.06
C MET A 447 23.32 45.73 -14.38
N TYR A 448 23.90 46.02 -13.20
CA TYR A 448 23.67 47.31 -12.51
C TYR A 448 24.14 48.51 -13.36
N GLU A 449 25.24 48.40 -14.09
CA GLU A 449 25.69 49.41 -15.02
C GLU A 449 24.68 49.63 -16.17
N VAL A 450 24.03 48.57 -16.68
CA VAL A 450 22.92 48.67 -17.63
C VAL A 450 21.74 49.46 -17.01
N LYS A 451 21.34 49.14 -15.77
CA LYS A 451 20.26 49.86 -15.07
C LYS A 451 20.58 51.38 -14.96
N ARG A 452 21.83 51.74 -14.68
CA ARG A 452 22.26 53.14 -14.61
C ARG A 452 22.29 53.83 -15.96
N ALA A 453 22.60 53.11 -17.06
CA ALA A 453 22.69 53.62 -18.41
C ALA A 453 21.33 53.79 -19.12
N GLY A 454 20.21 53.47 -18.48
CA GLY A 454 18.87 53.66 -19.06
C GLY A 454 18.00 52.40 -19.10
N ARG A 455 18.49 51.25 -18.63
CA ARG A 455 17.80 49.93 -18.61
C ARG A 455 17.56 49.31 -20.01
N GLY A 456 16.96 48.13 -20.04
CA GLY A 456 16.52 47.50 -21.29
C GLY A 456 17.65 47.12 -22.24
N HIS A 457 18.82 46.83 -21.72
CA HIS A 457 20.01 46.51 -22.50
C HIS A 457 20.80 45.35 -21.85
N TRP A 458 21.90 44.96 -22.47
CA TRP A 458 22.83 43.99 -21.88
C TRP A 458 24.27 44.55 -21.95
N ARG A 459 25.13 44.01 -21.06
CA ARG A 459 26.54 44.37 -21.01
C ARG A 459 27.41 43.19 -20.63
N VAL A 460 28.55 43.02 -21.29
CA VAL A 460 29.57 42.03 -20.90
C VAL A 460 30.52 42.67 -19.89
N SER A 461 30.73 41.96 -18.80
CA SER A 461 31.78 42.31 -17.85
C SER A 461 33.10 41.71 -18.29
N HIS A 462 34.07 42.54 -18.60
CA HIS A 462 35.44 42.10 -18.85
C HIS A 462 36.13 41.80 -17.51
N ALA A 463 36.86 40.68 -17.43
CA ALA A 463 37.75 40.46 -16.31
C ALA A 463 38.76 41.61 -16.25
N GLY A 464 38.71 42.40 -15.19
CA GLY A 464 39.75 43.40 -14.97
C GLY A 464 41.10 42.71 -14.80
N PRO A 465 42.22 43.36 -15.09
CA PRO A 465 43.53 42.79 -14.79
C PRO A 465 43.57 42.48 -13.31
N MET A 466 43.91 41.21 -12.96
CA MET A 466 44.22 40.88 -11.56
C MET A 466 45.42 41.76 -11.15
N LEU A 467 45.18 42.73 -10.25
CA LEU A 467 46.22 43.49 -9.55
C LEU A 467 46.86 42.63 -8.48
#